data_17f7819d0a9c52a7b856059655fb46c9
#
_entry.id   17f7819d0a9c52a7b856059655fb46c9
#
_cell.length_a   1.000
_cell.length_b   1.000
_cell.length_c   1.000
_cell.angle_alpha   90.00
_cell.angle_beta   90.00
_cell.angle_gamma   90.00
#
_symmetry.space_group_name_H-M   'P 1'
#
loop_
_entity.id
_entity.type
_entity.pdbx_description
1 polymer ?
#
loop_
_entity_poly.entity_id
_entity_poly.type
_entity_poly.pdbx_seq_one_letter_code
_entity_poly.pdbx_strand_id
1 'polypeptide(L)'
;MSAGTLTRVEQVEARLWDALRRVEDPEIPVSVVGMGLIVSLGFDPAAREAQLQITFTSMGCPAMEYIEEDIRDALLEDADVDSVQIEVVWDPVWTKDRLRDDARATMRRLGILA
;
A
#
# COMPACT_ATOMS: atom_id res chain seq x y z
N MET A 1 -6.91 -29.20 -7.35
CA MET A 1 -6.74 -28.32 -7.66
C MET A 1 -5.72 -28.02 -7.84
N SER A 2 -5.70 -27.66 -8.48
CA SER A 2 -4.44 -27.36 -8.55
C SER A 2 -4.06 -26.44 -7.50
N ALA A 3 -3.11 -26.85 -6.76
CA ALA A 3 -2.49 -25.97 -5.82
C ALA A 3 -2.03 -24.75 -6.58
N GLY A 4 -2.29 -23.63 -6.07
CA GLY A 4 -1.91 -22.40 -6.73
C GLY A 4 -2.99 -21.77 -7.58
N THR A 5 -4.15 -22.41 -7.72
CA THR A 5 -5.28 -21.75 -8.37
C THR A 5 -5.86 -20.72 -7.43
N LEU A 6 -5.78 -19.46 -7.81
CA LEU A 6 -6.31 -18.35 -7.01
C LEU A 6 -7.76 -18.07 -7.40
N THR A 7 -8.56 -17.63 -6.44
CA THR A 7 -9.89 -17.11 -6.73
C THR A 7 -9.77 -15.82 -7.51
N ARG A 8 -10.87 -15.38 -8.12
CA ARG A 8 -10.88 -14.09 -8.83
C ARG A 8 -10.50 -12.95 -7.90
N VAL A 9 -11.03 -12.95 -6.67
CA VAL A 9 -10.72 -11.92 -5.68
C VAL A 9 -9.24 -11.93 -5.34
N GLU A 10 -8.66 -13.11 -5.10
CA GLU A 10 -7.24 -13.21 -4.79
C GLU A 10 -6.36 -12.74 -5.94
N GLN A 11 -6.76 -13.02 -7.18
CA GLN A 11 -6.02 -12.56 -8.36
C GLN A 11 -6.04 -11.03 -8.46
N VAL A 12 -7.19 -10.42 -8.22
CA VAL A 12 -7.30 -8.96 -8.25
C VAL A 12 -6.46 -8.35 -7.11
N GLU A 13 -6.58 -8.90 -5.90
CA GLU A 13 -5.82 -8.40 -4.76
C GLU A 13 -4.32 -8.48 -5.00
N ALA A 14 -3.85 -9.55 -5.62
CA ALA A 14 -2.42 -9.69 -5.94
C ALA A 14 -1.96 -8.57 -6.88
N ARG A 15 -2.77 -8.24 -7.89
CA ARG A 15 -2.44 -7.14 -8.80
C ARG A 15 -2.46 -5.80 -8.08
N LEU A 16 -3.39 -5.61 -7.14
CA LEU A 16 -3.47 -4.36 -6.38
C LEU A 16 -2.25 -4.19 -5.47
N TRP A 17 -1.78 -5.27 -4.84
CA TRP A 17 -0.54 -5.23 -4.07
C TRP A 17 0.65 -4.85 -4.95
N ASP A 18 0.71 -5.40 -6.17
CA ASP A 18 1.78 -5.05 -7.10
C ASP A 18 1.71 -3.57 -7.50
N ALA A 19 0.51 -3.05 -7.70
CA ALA A 19 0.32 -1.63 -7.99
C ALA A 19 0.83 -0.76 -6.84
N LEU A 20 0.52 -1.15 -5.61
CA LEU A 20 0.96 -0.40 -4.41
C LEU A 20 2.48 -0.41 -4.26
N ARG A 21 3.15 -1.46 -4.71
CA ARG A 21 4.62 -1.52 -4.66
C ARG A 21 5.29 -0.50 -5.58
N ARG A 22 4.54 0.07 -6.51
CA ARG A 22 5.03 1.12 -7.41
C ARG A 22 4.76 2.53 -6.89
N VAL A 23 3.97 2.66 -5.81
CA VAL A 23 3.69 3.95 -5.18
C VAL A 23 4.77 4.21 -4.14
N GLU A 24 5.56 5.26 -4.34
CA GLU A 24 6.66 5.59 -3.44
C GLU A 24 6.34 6.83 -2.64
N ASP A 25 6.94 6.90 -1.44
CA ASP A 25 6.90 8.12 -0.64
C ASP A 25 7.59 9.23 -1.43
N PRO A 26 7.01 10.43 -1.52
CA PRO A 26 7.63 11.50 -2.31
C PRO A 26 8.97 11.98 -1.75
N GLU A 27 9.26 11.72 -0.49
CA GLU A 27 10.50 12.16 0.14
C GLU A 27 11.55 11.06 0.20
N ILE A 28 11.15 9.79 0.08
CA ILE A 28 12.03 8.64 0.23
C ILE A 28 11.73 7.67 -0.90
N PRO A 29 12.75 7.15 -1.63
CA PRO A 29 12.50 6.22 -2.74
C PRO A 29 12.18 4.81 -2.23
N VAL A 30 11.16 4.69 -1.42
CA VAL A 30 10.69 3.43 -0.83
C VAL A 30 9.17 3.38 -1.00
N SER A 31 8.66 2.24 -1.44
CA SER A 31 7.22 2.10 -1.68
C SER A 31 6.42 2.15 -0.37
N VAL A 32 5.14 2.49 -0.50
CA VAL A 32 4.24 2.49 0.65
C VAL A 32 4.11 1.09 1.26
N VAL A 33 4.24 0.04 0.44
CA VAL A 33 4.27 -1.34 0.94
C VAL A 33 5.54 -1.59 1.74
N GLY A 34 6.70 -1.19 1.18
CA GLY A 34 7.98 -1.35 1.85
C GLY A 34 8.06 -0.58 3.17
N MET A 35 7.46 0.60 3.22
CA MET A 35 7.38 1.41 4.44
C MET A 35 6.50 0.77 5.52
N GLY A 36 5.68 -0.22 5.16
CA GLY A 36 4.76 -0.82 6.12
C GLY A 36 3.57 0.08 6.44
N LEU A 37 3.19 0.94 5.51
CA LEU A 37 2.05 1.84 5.71
C LEU A 37 0.71 1.14 5.46
N ILE A 38 0.69 0.08 4.65
CA ILE A 38 -0.55 -0.61 4.32
C ILE A 38 -0.92 -1.57 5.45
N VAL A 39 -2.05 -1.33 6.08
CA VAL A 39 -2.55 -2.16 7.18
C VAL A 39 -3.38 -3.32 6.64
N SER A 40 -4.25 -3.05 5.69
CA SER A 40 -5.04 -4.09 5.05
C SER A 40 -5.47 -3.66 3.66
N LEU A 41 -5.71 -4.65 2.80
CA LEU A 41 -6.19 -4.43 1.44
C LEU A 41 -7.17 -5.54 1.10
N GLY A 42 -8.34 -5.16 0.61
CA GLY A 42 -9.34 -6.10 0.14
C GLY A 42 -10.00 -5.62 -1.13
N PHE A 43 -10.67 -6.52 -1.81
CA PHE A 43 -11.43 -6.20 -3.01
C PHE A 43 -12.83 -6.77 -2.89
N ASP A 44 -13.84 -5.90 -3.07
CA ASP A 44 -15.24 -6.30 -3.10
C ASP A 44 -15.65 -6.49 -4.57
N PRO A 45 -15.85 -7.74 -5.02
CA PRO A 45 -16.17 -7.98 -6.42
C PRO A 45 -17.57 -7.49 -6.82
N ALA A 46 -18.50 -7.43 -5.89
CA ALA A 46 -19.85 -6.96 -6.17
C ALA A 46 -19.88 -5.46 -6.45
N ALA A 47 -19.16 -4.70 -5.64
CA ALA A 47 -19.05 -3.26 -5.80
C ALA A 47 -17.91 -2.84 -6.73
N ARG A 48 -17.04 -3.78 -7.11
CA ARG A 48 -15.82 -3.53 -7.88
C ARG A 48 -14.98 -2.46 -7.18
N GLU A 49 -14.85 -2.59 -5.86
CA GLU A 49 -14.22 -1.59 -5.02
C GLU A 49 -13.00 -2.16 -4.30
N ALA A 50 -11.90 -1.45 -4.38
CA ALA A 50 -10.73 -1.74 -3.57
C ALA A 50 -10.90 -1.04 -2.23
N GLN A 51 -10.66 -1.77 -1.13
CA GLN A 51 -10.80 -1.25 0.22
C GLN A 51 -9.45 -1.35 0.92
N LEU A 52 -8.97 -0.23 1.41
CA LEU A 52 -7.61 -0.11 1.92
C LEU A 52 -7.62 0.59 3.27
N GLN A 53 -6.87 0.02 4.22
CA GLN A 53 -6.55 0.71 5.45
C GLN A 53 -5.06 1.05 5.44
N ILE A 54 -4.74 2.30 5.75
CA ILE A 54 -3.39 2.81 5.70
C ILE A 54 -3.06 3.56 6.99
N THR A 55 -1.83 3.45 7.44
CA THR A 55 -1.33 4.26 8.54
C THR A 55 -0.17 5.12 8.04
N PHE A 56 0.22 6.11 8.83
CA PHE A 56 1.31 7.01 8.48
C PHE A 56 2.28 7.13 9.64
N THR A 57 3.48 7.64 9.34
CA THR A 57 4.54 7.77 10.34
C THR A 57 4.24 8.86 11.37
N SER A 58 3.47 9.89 10.98
CA SER A 58 3.06 10.95 11.89
C SER A 58 1.81 11.64 11.38
N MET A 59 1.01 12.17 12.31
CA MET A 59 -0.16 12.96 11.96
C MET A 59 0.25 14.28 11.33
N GLY A 60 -0.58 14.76 10.40
CA GLY A 60 -0.36 16.06 9.78
C GLY A 60 0.77 16.13 8.78
N CYS A 61 1.31 14.99 8.37
CA CYS A 61 2.33 14.97 7.33
C CYS A 61 1.71 15.45 6.01
N PRO A 62 2.27 16.50 5.37
CA PRO A 62 1.71 16.99 4.11
C PRO A 62 1.72 15.95 2.99
N ALA A 63 2.62 14.98 3.08
CA ALA A 63 2.71 13.91 2.09
C ALA A 63 1.52 12.95 2.12
N MET A 64 0.74 12.94 3.22
CA MET A 64 -0.40 12.02 3.36
C MET A 64 -1.38 12.15 2.20
N GLU A 65 -1.75 13.37 1.83
CA GLU A 65 -2.70 13.60 0.75
C GLU A 65 -2.15 13.12 -0.58
N TYR A 66 -0.88 13.39 -0.85
CA TYR A 66 -0.23 12.94 -2.09
C TYR A 66 -0.16 11.43 -2.17
N ILE A 67 0.17 10.79 -1.06
CA ILE A 67 0.25 9.33 -1.01
C ILE A 67 -1.13 8.71 -1.24
N GLU A 68 -2.18 9.23 -0.60
CA GLU A 68 -3.54 8.73 -0.80
C GLU A 68 -3.98 8.90 -2.24
N GLU A 69 -3.69 10.03 -2.84
CA GLU A 69 -4.05 10.31 -4.23
C GLU A 69 -3.30 9.37 -5.19
N ASP A 70 -2.01 9.20 -4.98
CA ASP A 70 -1.20 8.30 -5.81
C ASP A 70 -1.67 6.85 -5.67
N ILE A 71 -2.03 6.42 -4.48
CA ILE A 71 -2.57 5.09 -4.24
C ILE A 71 -3.88 4.91 -4.99
N ARG A 72 -4.78 5.89 -4.87
CA ARG A 72 -6.08 5.83 -5.53
C ARG A 72 -5.90 5.71 -7.04
N ASP A 73 -5.04 6.54 -7.61
CA ASP A 73 -4.76 6.52 -9.04
C ASP A 73 -4.19 5.17 -9.48
N ALA A 74 -3.25 4.63 -8.71
CA ALA A 74 -2.62 3.36 -9.05
C ALA A 74 -3.63 2.21 -9.02
N LEU A 75 -4.51 2.18 -8.02
CA LEU A 75 -5.51 1.12 -7.90
C LEU A 75 -6.59 1.24 -8.96
N LEU A 76 -6.96 2.45 -9.35
CA LEU A 76 -7.98 2.67 -10.38
C LEU A 76 -7.50 2.30 -11.78
N GLU A 77 -6.20 2.12 -11.97
CA GLU A 77 -5.67 1.64 -13.25
C GLU A 77 -6.05 0.18 -13.52
N ASP A 78 -6.39 -0.58 -12.49
CA ASP A 78 -6.81 -1.96 -12.66
C ASP A 78 -8.21 -2.01 -13.27
N ALA A 79 -8.38 -2.80 -14.33
CA ALA A 79 -9.64 -2.87 -15.07
C ALA A 79 -10.80 -3.40 -14.24
N ASP A 80 -10.53 -4.12 -13.17
CA ASP A 80 -11.57 -4.68 -12.30
C ASP A 80 -12.00 -3.72 -11.19
N VAL A 81 -11.31 -2.59 -11.04
CA VAL A 81 -11.57 -1.63 -9.96
C VAL A 81 -12.28 -0.40 -10.49
N ASP A 82 -13.49 -0.14 -9.99
CA ASP A 82 -14.27 1.04 -10.36
C ASP A 82 -14.19 2.14 -9.30
N SER A 83 -13.89 1.78 -8.05
CA SER A 83 -13.78 2.75 -6.97
C SER A 83 -12.76 2.27 -5.93
N VAL A 84 -12.25 3.22 -5.15
CA VAL A 84 -11.26 2.95 -4.10
C VAL A 84 -11.71 3.64 -2.82
N GLN A 85 -11.77 2.87 -1.74
CA GLN A 85 -12.05 3.40 -0.41
C GLN A 85 -10.76 3.31 0.40
N ILE A 86 -10.30 4.46 0.90
CA ILE A 86 -9.09 4.53 1.72
C ILE A 86 -9.47 5.03 3.10
N GLU A 87 -9.14 4.25 4.12
CA GLU A 87 -9.36 4.63 5.50
C GLU A 87 -8.01 4.80 6.18
N VAL A 88 -7.77 5.97 6.77
CA VAL A 88 -6.56 6.21 7.55
C VAL A 88 -6.82 5.72 8.97
N VAL A 89 -5.95 4.83 9.44
CA VAL A 89 -6.06 4.27 10.78
C VAL A 89 -4.78 4.54 11.56
N TRP A 90 -4.89 4.74 12.87
CA TRP A 90 -3.74 5.05 13.72
C TRP A 90 -3.45 3.92 14.71
N ASP A 91 -4.12 2.79 14.52
CA ASP A 91 -3.88 1.54 15.24
C ASP A 91 -3.81 0.42 14.21
N PRO A 92 -2.68 -0.24 14.02
CA PRO A 92 -1.45 -0.09 14.81
C PRO A 92 -0.70 1.21 14.52
N VAL A 93 0.03 1.69 15.53
CA VAL A 93 0.93 2.84 15.37
C VAL A 93 2.11 2.41 14.51
N TRP A 94 2.50 3.26 13.54
CA TRP A 94 3.65 2.95 12.72
C TRP A 94 4.94 2.99 13.55
N THR A 95 5.78 1.96 13.39
CA THR A 95 7.13 1.93 13.93
C THR A 95 8.07 1.42 12.85
N LYS A 96 9.36 1.63 13.02
CA LYS A 96 10.35 1.15 12.05
C LYS A 96 10.37 -0.37 11.92
N ASP A 97 9.77 -1.08 12.86
CA ASP A 97 9.64 -2.54 12.78
C ASP A 97 8.70 -2.97 11.65
N ARG A 98 7.86 -2.05 11.15
CA ARG A 98 6.97 -2.32 10.04
C ARG A 98 7.67 -2.20 8.68
N LEU A 99 8.89 -1.70 8.65
CA LEU A 99 9.67 -1.64 7.41
C LEU A 99 9.97 -3.05 6.91
N ARG A 100 9.78 -3.26 5.61
CA ARG A 100 10.17 -4.51 4.98
C ARG A 100 11.67 -4.51 4.73
N ASP A 101 12.23 -5.70 4.55
CA ASP A 101 13.69 -5.86 4.45
C ASP A 101 14.31 -5.05 3.30
N ASP A 102 13.67 -5.02 2.14
CA ASP A 102 14.17 -4.26 1.00
C ASP A 102 14.14 -2.76 1.26
N ALA A 103 13.09 -2.27 1.90
CA ALA A 103 12.99 -0.87 2.28
C ALA A 103 14.05 -0.50 3.32
N ARG A 104 14.25 -1.38 4.30
CA ARG A 104 15.25 -1.16 5.34
C ARG A 104 16.65 -1.09 4.74
N ALA A 105 16.95 -1.97 3.79
CA ALA A 105 18.25 -1.97 3.11
C ALA A 105 18.45 -0.68 2.31
N THR A 106 17.42 -0.22 1.61
CA THR A 106 17.47 1.03 0.85
C THR A 106 17.72 2.22 1.77
N MET A 107 17.01 2.28 2.89
CA MET A 107 17.15 3.39 3.82
C MET A 107 18.54 3.41 4.47
N ARG A 108 19.12 2.24 4.72
CA ARG A 108 20.50 2.16 5.23
C ARG A 108 21.48 2.70 4.22
N ARG A 109 21.35 2.35 2.94
CA ARG A 109 22.23 2.86 1.89
C ARG A 109 22.15 4.36 1.75
N LEU A 110 20.98 4.94 2.00
CA LEU A 110 20.76 6.37 1.92
C LEU A 110 21.16 7.10 3.20
N GLY A 111 21.58 6.38 4.25
CA GLY A 111 21.95 6.98 5.51
C GLY A 111 20.78 7.42 6.37
N ILE A 112 19.55 6.99 6.04
CA ILE A 112 18.35 7.35 6.78
C ILE A 112 18.20 6.48 8.03
N LEU A 113 18.62 5.22 7.92
CA LEU A 113 18.65 4.30 9.05
C LEU A 113 20.09 3.99 9.42
N ALA A 114 20.33 3.97 10.70
CA ALA A 114 21.63 3.55 11.23
C ALA A 114 21.75 2.02 11.22
#